data_2828073f8f22f385e4f1dd59ac1c76ef
#
_entry.id   2828073f8f22f385e4f1dd59ac1c76ef
#
_cell.length_a   1.000
_cell.length_b   1.000
_cell.length_c   1.000
_cell.angle_alpha   90.00
_cell.angle_beta   90.00
_cell.angle_gamma   90.00
#
_symmetry.space_group_name_H-M   'P 1'
#
loop_
_entity.id
_entity.type
_entity.pdbx_description
1 polymer ?
#
loop_
_entity_poly.entity_id
_entity_poly.type
_entity_poly.pdbx_seq_one_letter_code
_entity_poly.pdbx_strand_id
1 'polypeptide(L)'
;LVVSVLSAAAGNSDVAIGNVVGSNIFNVFVILGICALIRPLVLTKENIRRDIPFGMAASLVLLTVTSDRLVCAGATDRIGRPDGIVMLALYIGLMWYMIRTTKRQRGMPGAAGGTIIPASEAGAIVKNGVKQAEGTKKPMALWLAGGMIAGGLAGLIFGGEMFLKSATAIARTLGISESVIAITLVAGGTSLPELASSVVSLLKGKAEMALGNVIGSNIANILLILGISATIHPLTMGGITLTDILVVVLSSLLLFMAAFTFRSKKLDRWEGAIFLAIYIAYIWYLVR
;
A
#
# COMPACT_ATOMS: atom_id res chain seq x y z
N LEU A 1 -6.02 -9.50 1.80
CA LEU A 1 -7.31 -9.64 2.49
C LEU A 1 -7.61 -11.10 2.81
N VAL A 2 -7.67 -12.01 1.83
CA VAL A 2 -8.07 -13.43 2.02
C VAL A 2 -7.18 -14.11 3.07
N VAL A 3 -5.85 -14.01 2.95
CA VAL A 3 -4.90 -14.62 3.89
C VAL A 3 -5.17 -14.17 5.32
N SER A 4 -5.23 -12.86 5.58
CA SER A 4 -5.39 -12.33 6.94
C SER A 4 -6.75 -12.67 7.53
N VAL A 5 -7.84 -12.59 6.75
CA VAL A 5 -9.19 -12.89 7.23
C VAL A 5 -9.35 -14.39 7.53
N LEU A 6 -8.86 -15.28 6.65
CA LEU A 6 -8.91 -16.71 6.90
C LEU A 6 -8.02 -17.13 8.07
N SER A 7 -6.83 -16.52 8.22
CA SER A 7 -5.95 -16.78 9.37
C SER A 7 -6.60 -16.32 10.67
N ALA A 8 -7.25 -15.16 10.69
CA ALA A 8 -8.00 -14.68 11.85
C ALA A 8 -9.17 -15.64 12.20
N ALA A 9 -9.96 -16.05 11.20
CA ALA A 9 -11.04 -17.01 11.40
C ALA A 9 -10.56 -18.39 11.91
N ALA A 10 -9.35 -18.79 11.52
CA ALA A 10 -8.69 -19.99 12.02
C ALA A 10 -8.00 -19.81 13.40
N GLY A 11 -8.09 -18.62 14.02
CA GLY A 11 -7.46 -18.32 15.31
C GLY A 11 -5.96 -18.03 15.22
N ASN A 12 -5.39 -17.91 14.02
CA ASN A 12 -3.97 -17.62 13.83
C ASN A 12 -3.75 -16.09 13.70
N SER A 13 -3.69 -15.43 14.87
CA SER A 13 -3.52 -13.98 14.96
C SER A 13 -2.17 -13.50 14.42
N ASP A 14 -1.10 -14.28 14.63
CA ASP A 14 0.26 -13.92 14.19
C ASP A 14 0.34 -13.77 12.67
N VAL A 15 -0.26 -14.70 11.94
CA VAL A 15 -0.29 -14.62 10.48
C VAL A 15 -1.21 -13.47 10.01
N ALA A 16 -2.34 -13.26 10.69
CA ALA A 16 -3.27 -12.19 10.34
C ALA A 16 -2.65 -10.79 10.52
N ILE A 17 -2.07 -10.52 11.69
CA ILE A 17 -1.44 -9.23 12.01
C ILE A 17 -0.11 -9.10 11.26
N GLY A 18 0.74 -10.14 11.28
CA GLY A 18 2.05 -10.13 10.66
C GLY A 18 2.00 -9.86 9.16
N ASN A 19 1.03 -10.46 8.46
CA ASN A 19 0.82 -10.18 7.05
C ASN A 19 0.47 -8.70 6.80
N VAL A 20 -0.38 -8.08 7.61
CA VAL A 20 -0.76 -6.67 7.44
C VAL A 20 0.41 -5.75 7.80
N VAL A 21 1.05 -5.96 8.94
CA VAL A 21 2.20 -5.17 9.40
C VAL A 21 3.34 -5.26 8.39
N GLY A 22 3.72 -6.47 8.02
CA GLY A 22 4.79 -6.72 7.05
C GLY A 22 4.48 -6.16 5.66
N SER A 23 3.24 -6.29 5.16
CA SER A 23 2.84 -5.71 3.88
C SER A 23 2.94 -4.18 3.89
N ASN A 24 2.58 -3.51 4.98
CA ASN A 24 2.73 -2.07 5.10
C ASN A 24 4.19 -1.63 5.07
N ILE A 25 5.06 -2.35 5.79
CA ILE A 25 6.51 -2.12 5.79
C ILE A 25 7.10 -2.37 4.39
N PHE A 26 6.74 -3.50 3.77
CA PHE A 26 7.19 -3.88 2.44
C PHE A 26 6.75 -2.88 1.37
N ASN A 27 5.51 -2.44 1.43
CA ASN A 27 4.95 -1.49 0.46
C ASN A 27 5.71 -0.15 0.47
N VAL A 28 6.04 0.39 1.64
CA VAL A 28 6.77 1.66 1.71
C VAL A 28 8.25 1.45 1.41
N PHE A 29 8.92 0.55 2.11
CA PHE A 29 10.37 0.44 1.99
C PHE A 29 10.83 -0.29 0.73
N VAL A 30 10.12 -1.33 0.32
CA VAL A 30 10.53 -2.12 -0.87
C VAL A 30 9.88 -1.59 -2.13
N ILE A 31 8.55 -1.47 -2.19
CA ILE A 31 7.88 -1.09 -3.43
C ILE A 31 8.22 0.35 -3.81
N LEU A 32 8.07 1.33 -2.90
CA LEU A 32 8.46 2.71 -3.21
C LEU A 32 9.96 2.86 -3.37
N GLY A 33 10.77 2.10 -2.62
CA GLY A 33 12.21 2.05 -2.75
C GLY A 33 12.64 1.64 -4.17
N ILE A 34 12.13 0.50 -4.66
CA ILE A 34 12.39 0.01 -6.02
C ILE A 34 11.86 1.01 -7.06
N CYS A 35 10.64 1.49 -6.90
CA CYS A 35 10.06 2.47 -7.82
C CYS A 35 10.92 3.74 -7.92
N ALA A 36 11.39 4.29 -6.79
CA ALA A 36 12.22 5.49 -6.75
C ALA A 36 13.60 5.26 -7.41
N LEU A 37 14.20 4.07 -7.24
CA LEU A 37 15.44 3.69 -7.91
C LEU A 37 15.30 3.63 -9.43
N ILE A 38 14.19 3.06 -9.93
CA ILE A 38 13.92 2.99 -11.37
C ILE A 38 13.74 4.40 -11.93
N ARG A 39 12.87 5.19 -11.30
CA ARG A 39 12.56 6.56 -11.71
C ARG A 39 12.06 7.38 -10.51
N PRO A 40 12.60 8.59 -10.28
CA PRO A 40 12.11 9.48 -9.23
C PRO A 40 10.60 9.67 -9.29
N LEU A 41 9.93 9.50 -8.15
CA LEU A 41 8.48 9.59 -8.01
C LEU A 41 8.08 11.04 -7.73
N VAL A 42 7.44 11.68 -8.68
CA VAL A 42 6.91 13.04 -8.51
C VAL A 42 5.66 12.99 -7.63
N LEU A 43 5.67 13.73 -6.53
CA LEU A 43 4.57 13.83 -5.58
C LEU A 43 3.61 14.94 -5.99
N THR A 44 2.35 14.62 -6.20
CA THR A 44 1.31 15.61 -6.49
C THR A 44 0.87 16.34 -5.22
N LYS A 45 0.18 17.47 -5.39
CA LYS A 45 -0.39 18.21 -4.25
C LYS A 45 -1.40 17.36 -3.47
N GLU A 46 -2.14 16.51 -4.17
CA GLU A 46 -3.09 15.57 -3.60
C GLU A 46 -2.39 14.53 -2.74
N ASN A 47 -1.32 13.91 -3.25
CA ASN A 47 -0.54 12.94 -2.47
C ASN A 47 -0.01 13.55 -1.16
N ILE A 48 0.58 14.76 -1.24
CA ILE A 48 1.20 15.42 -0.08
C ILE A 48 0.15 15.87 0.94
N ARG A 49 -0.98 16.43 0.49
CA ARG A 49 -1.98 17.04 1.39
C ARG A 49 -3.04 16.07 1.88
N ARG A 50 -3.24 14.96 1.20
CA ARG A 50 -4.32 14.01 1.47
C ARG A 50 -3.83 12.61 1.69
N ASP A 51 -3.21 11.98 0.68
CA ASP A 51 -2.97 10.55 0.70
C ASP A 51 -1.91 10.15 1.73
N ILE A 52 -0.76 10.84 1.77
CA ILE A 52 0.31 10.57 2.73
C ILE A 52 -0.14 10.85 4.18
N PRO A 53 -0.79 12.00 4.51
CA PRO A 53 -1.34 12.21 5.85
C PRO A 53 -2.37 11.16 6.29
N PHE A 54 -3.22 10.67 5.38
CA PHE A 54 -4.16 9.60 5.71
C PHE A 54 -3.46 8.26 5.94
N GLY A 55 -2.42 7.93 5.16
CA GLY A 55 -1.58 6.76 5.41
C GLY A 55 -0.91 6.83 6.78
N MET A 56 -0.37 7.99 7.15
CA MET A 56 0.22 8.22 8.47
C MET A 56 -0.83 8.12 9.59
N ALA A 57 -2.02 8.71 9.41
CA ALA A 57 -3.12 8.58 10.38
C ALA A 57 -3.54 7.13 10.58
N ALA A 58 -3.62 6.32 9.51
CA ALA A 58 -3.91 4.89 9.62
C ALA A 58 -2.83 4.15 10.43
N SER A 59 -1.55 4.47 10.22
CA SER A 59 -0.44 3.88 11.00
C SER A 59 -0.51 4.26 12.48
N LEU A 60 -0.94 5.48 12.80
CA LEU A 60 -1.16 5.91 14.18
C LEU A 60 -2.37 5.21 14.81
N VAL A 61 -3.46 4.99 14.05
CA VAL A 61 -4.58 4.17 14.50
C VAL A 61 -4.11 2.76 14.81
N LEU A 62 -3.28 2.15 13.96
CA LEU A 62 -2.70 0.84 14.23
C LEU A 62 -1.93 0.85 15.56
N LEU A 63 -1.05 1.82 15.77
CA LEU A 63 -0.28 1.96 17.01
C LEU A 63 -1.20 2.07 18.24
N THR A 64 -2.27 2.86 18.16
CA THR A 64 -3.20 3.03 19.30
C THR A 64 -3.96 1.76 19.64
N VAL A 65 -4.50 1.05 18.63
CA VAL A 65 -5.28 -0.18 18.86
C VAL A 65 -4.43 -1.40 19.24
N THR A 66 -3.12 -1.34 19.02
CA THR A 66 -2.19 -2.43 19.40
C THR A 66 -1.42 -2.17 20.69
N SER A 67 -1.62 -1.02 21.33
CA SER A 67 -0.83 -0.58 22.47
C SER A 67 -1.69 -0.35 23.71
N ASP A 68 -2.60 -1.28 24.01
CA ASP A 68 -3.48 -1.22 25.20
C ASP A 68 -2.69 -1.08 26.50
N ARG A 69 -1.52 -1.71 26.59
CA ARG A 69 -0.62 -1.60 27.75
C ARG A 69 -0.09 -0.21 27.99
N LEU A 70 0.05 0.61 26.95
CA LEU A 70 0.50 2.00 27.09
C LEU A 70 -0.60 2.90 27.66
N VAL A 71 -1.87 2.52 27.49
CA VAL A 71 -3.03 3.29 27.94
C VAL A 71 -3.55 2.78 29.29
N CYS A 72 -3.59 1.46 29.48
CA CYS A 72 -4.08 0.81 30.68
C CYS A 72 -3.05 -0.19 31.23
N ALA A 73 -2.42 0.14 32.35
CA ALA A 73 -1.48 -0.75 33.03
C ALA A 73 -2.19 -2.07 33.41
N GLY A 74 -1.72 -3.20 32.85
CA GLY A 74 -2.30 -4.53 33.09
C GLY A 74 -3.21 -5.06 31.98
N ALA A 75 -3.50 -4.28 30.95
CA ALA A 75 -4.20 -4.79 29.77
C ALA A 75 -3.28 -5.70 28.92
N THR A 76 -3.89 -6.64 28.21
CA THR A 76 -3.18 -7.45 27.19
C THR A 76 -3.33 -6.76 25.86
N ASP A 77 -2.21 -6.57 25.14
CA ASP A 77 -2.23 -5.99 23.80
C ASP A 77 -3.02 -6.90 22.85
N ARG A 78 -4.21 -6.48 22.49
CA ARG A 78 -5.11 -7.21 21.60
C ARG A 78 -5.98 -6.24 20.80
N ILE A 79 -6.23 -6.55 19.54
CA ILE A 79 -7.20 -5.83 18.74
C ILE A 79 -8.56 -6.50 18.94
N GLY A 80 -9.43 -5.84 19.68
CA GLY A 80 -10.77 -6.35 19.99
C GLY A 80 -11.79 -6.11 18.87
N ARG A 81 -12.98 -6.68 18.99
CA ARG A 81 -14.09 -6.42 18.07
C ARG A 81 -14.49 -4.94 17.99
N PRO A 82 -14.53 -4.18 19.11
CA PRO A 82 -14.83 -2.75 19.04
C PRO A 82 -13.79 -2.00 18.19
N ASP A 83 -12.50 -2.32 18.34
CA ASP A 83 -11.43 -1.70 17.55
C ASP A 83 -11.60 -2.00 16.06
N GLY A 84 -11.94 -3.26 15.73
CA GLY A 84 -12.25 -3.68 14.37
C GLY A 84 -13.41 -2.87 13.76
N ILE A 85 -14.49 -2.67 14.50
CA ILE A 85 -15.64 -1.88 14.06
C ILE A 85 -15.26 -0.41 13.86
N VAL A 86 -14.49 0.18 14.77
CA VAL A 86 -13.98 1.56 14.64
C VAL A 86 -13.10 1.70 13.41
N MET A 87 -12.17 0.77 13.18
CA MET A 87 -11.31 0.77 12.00
C MET A 87 -12.11 0.70 10.70
N LEU A 88 -13.15 -0.16 10.64
CA LEU A 88 -14.05 -0.25 9.48
C LEU A 88 -14.85 1.04 9.27
N ALA A 89 -15.35 1.64 10.34
CA ALA A 89 -16.06 2.91 10.26
C ALA A 89 -15.14 4.04 9.74
N LEU A 90 -13.90 4.09 10.20
CA LEU A 90 -12.88 5.03 9.70
C LEU A 90 -12.58 4.79 8.23
N TYR A 91 -12.45 3.52 7.79
CA TYR A 91 -12.23 3.19 6.38
C TYR A 91 -13.40 3.66 5.50
N ILE A 92 -14.63 3.35 5.89
CA ILE A 92 -15.84 3.75 5.15
C ILE A 92 -15.95 5.28 5.08
N GLY A 93 -15.71 5.97 6.21
CA GLY A 93 -15.72 7.44 6.28
C GLY A 93 -14.65 8.05 5.38
N LEU A 94 -13.44 7.48 5.35
CA LEU A 94 -12.35 7.90 4.49
C LEU A 94 -12.71 7.70 3.01
N MET A 95 -13.24 6.53 2.64
CA MET A 95 -13.65 6.24 1.27
C MET A 95 -14.76 7.19 0.80
N TRP A 96 -15.76 7.43 1.65
CA TRP A 96 -16.82 8.40 1.35
C TRP A 96 -16.26 9.82 1.14
N TYR A 97 -15.34 10.26 2.01
CA TYR A 97 -14.68 11.55 1.87
C TYR A 97 -13.89 11.64 0.56
N MET A 98 -13.11 10.61 0.21
CA MET A 98 -12.31 10.59 -1.02
C MET A 98 -13.20 10.63 -2.27
N ILE A 99 -14.29 9.87 -2.30
CA ILE A 99 -15.24 9.86 -3.42
C ILE A 99 -15.91 11.24 -3.56
N ARG A 100 -16.30 11.85 -2.44
CA ARG A 100 -17.00 13.15 -2.44
C ARG A 100 -16.07 14.28 -2.93
N THR A 101 -14.81 14.30 -2.48
CA THR A 101 -13.83 15.31 -2.89
C THR A 101 -13.46 15.16 -4.36
N THR A 102 -13.28 13.93 -4.85
CA THR A 102 -12.99 13.67 -6.27
C THR A 102 -14.16 14.09 -7.18
N LYS A 103 -15.41 13.81 -6.78
CA LYS A 103 -16.60 14.26 -7.52
C LYS A 103 -16.71 15.79 -7.58
N ARG A 104 -16.39 16.47 -6.47
CA ARG A 104 -16.41 17.94 -6.39
C ARG A 104 -15.36 18.57 -7.30
N GLN A 105 -14.18 17.99 -7.40
CA GLN A 105 -13.12 18.46 -8.30
C GLN A 105 -13.50 18.27 -9.77
N ARG A 106 -14.16 17.17 -10.14
CA ARG A 106 -14.63 16.94 -11.52
C ARG A 106 -15.83 17.82 -11.91
N GLY A 107 -16.57 18.35 -10.95
CA GLY A 107 -17.73 19.23 -11.19
C GLY A 107 -17.39 20.72 -11.26
N MET A 108 -16.14 21.12 -11.04
CA MET A 108 -15.72 22.51 -11.21
C MET A 108 -15.22 22.72 -12.64
N PRO A 109 -15.84 23.60 -13.47
CA PRO A 109 -15.27 24.00 -14.76
C PRO A 109 -13.93 24.70 -14.50
N GLY A 110 -12.81 24.07 -14.86
CA GLY A 110 -11.46 24.61 -14.68
C GLY A 110 -10.49 23.78 -13.83
N ALA A 111 -10.90 22.65 -13.24
CA ALA A 111 -10.03 21.81 -12.39
C ALA A 111 -9.28 20.69 -13.15
N ALA A 112 -9.41 20.62 -14.47
CA ALA A 112 -8.40 19.94 -15.28
C ALA A 112 -7.19 20.87 -15.35
N GLY A 113 -6.07 20.47 -14.72
CA GLY A 113 -4.79 21.21 -14.80
C GLY A 113 -4.27 21.25 -16.24
N GLY A 114 -4.85 22.11 -17.02
CA GLY A 114 -4.50 22.46 -18.40
C GLY A 114 -4.63 23.95 -18.53
N THR A 115 -3.58 24.56 -19.00
CA THR A 115 -3.47 25.95 -19.48
C THR A 115 -4.78 26.37 -20.10
N ILE A 116 -5.34 27.52 -19.68
CA ILE A 116 -6.51 28.12 -20.30
C ILE A 116 -6.09 28.52 -21.70
N ILE A 117 -6.43 27.72 -22.71
CA ILE A 117 -6.25 28.01 -24.10
C ILE A 117 -7.52 28.73 -24.56
N PRO A 118 -7.45 29.93 -25.16
CA PRO A 118 -8.62 30.63 -25.68
C PRO A 118 -9.40 29.75 -26.66
N ALA A 119 -10.72 29.81 -26.62
CA ALA A 119 -11.61 28.94 -27.41
C ALA A 119 -11.33 28.98 -28.93
N SER A 120 -10.69 30.04 -29.43
CA SER A 120 -10.26 30.19 -30.82
C SER A 120 -9.08 29.30 -31.22
N GLU A 121 -8.21 28.92 -30.25
CA GLU A 121 -7.06 28.03 -30.50
C GLU A 121 -7.35 26.55 -30.14
N ALA A 122 -8.32 26.32 -29.26
CA ALA A 122 -8.70 24.96 -28.87
C ALA A 122 -9.16 24.10 -30.05
N GLY A 123 -9.84 24.69 -31.05
CA GLY A 123 -10.29 23.98 -32.23
C GLY A 123 -9.16 23.51 -33.14
N ALA A 124 -8.05 24.26 -33.20
CA ALA A 124 -6.89 23.92 -34.03
C ALA A 124 -6.01 22.86 -33.32
N ILE A 125 -5.87 22.98 -32.00
CA ILE A 125 -5.06 22.03 -31.19
C ILE A 125 -5.78 20.67 -31.06
N VAL A 126 -7.11 20.64 -30.93
CA VAL A 126 -7.90 19.41 -30.95
C VAL A 126 -7.77 18.70 -32.28
N LYS A 127 -7.84 19.42 -33.42
CA LYS A 127 -7.65 18.83 -34.76
C LYS A 127 -6.22 18.30 -34.97
N ASN A 128 -5.21 18.97 -34.48
CA ASN A 128 -3.82 18.54 -34.62
C ASN A 128 -3.42 17.46 -33.56
N GLY A 129 -3.93 17.56 -32.34
CA GLY A 129 -3.69 16.55 -31.25
C GLY A 129 -4.36 15.21 -31.55
N VAL A 130 -5.55 15.22 -32.14
CA VAL A 130 -6.24 14.00 -32.61
C VAL A 130 -5.49 13.35 -33.76
N LYS A 131 -4.88 14.13 -34.67
CA LYS A 131 -4.05 13.56 -35.77
C LYS A 131 -2.72 12.99 -35.30
N GLN A 132 -2.15 13.43 -34.17
CA GLN A 132 -0.91 12.85 -33.61
C GLN A 132 -1.16 11.71 -32.63
N ALA A 133 -2.36 11.59 -32.04
CA ALA A 133 -2.76 10.46 -31.23
C ALA A 133 -3.31 9.26 -32.02
N GLU A 134 -3.61 9.44 -33.30
CA GLU A 134 -3.97 8.40 -34.28
C GLU A 134 -2.77 7.68 -34.91
N GLY A 135 -1.72 7.45 -34.14
CA GLY A 135 -0.80 6.34 -34.38
C GLY A 135 -1.52 5.02 -34.08
N THR A 136 -2.35 4.60 -34.98
CA THR A 136 -2.92 3.27 -35.26
C THR A 136 -2.57 2.14 -34.29
N LYS A 137 -3.09 2.17 -33.08
CA LYS A 137 -3.39 0.94 -32.37
C LYS A 137 -4.91 0.78 -32.39
N LYS A 138 -5.42 -0.15 -33.21
CA LYS A 138 -6.83 -0.57 -33.16
C LYS A 138 -7.20 -0.80 -31.69
N PRO A 139 -8.33 -0.28 -31.20
CA PRO A 139 -8.73 -0.51 -29.81
C PRO A 139 -8.77 -2.03 -29.61
N MET A 140 -8.00 -2.49 -28.62
CA MET A 140 -7.95 -3.91 -28.29
C MET A 140 -9.36 -4.35 -27.90
N ALA A 141 -9.83 -5.46 -28.47
CA ALA A 141 -11.14 -5.99 -28.15
C ALA A 141 -11.30 -6.18 -26.63
N LEU A 142 -12.42 -5.74 -26.09
CA LEU A 142 -12.66 -5.69 -24.64
C LEU A 142 -12.47 -7.06 -23.96
N TRP A 143 -12.88 -8.15 -24.66
CA TRP A 143 -12.70 -9.53 -24.19
C TRP A 143 -11.21 -9.93 -24.14
N LEU A 144 -10.37 -9.46 -25.08
CA LEU A 144 -8.94 -9.73 -25.09
C LEU A 144 -8.23 -8.98 -23.93
N ALA A 145 -8.62 -7.72 -23.71
CA ALA A 145 -8.13 -6.93 -22.58
C ALA A 145 -8.53 -7.58 -21.23
N GLY A 146 -9.77 -8.04 -21.11
CA GLY A 146 -10.26 -8.80 -19.96
C GLY A 146 -9.50 -10.10 -19.74
N GLY A 147 -9.28 -10.87 -20.82
CA GLY A 147 -8.50 -12.10 -20.78
C GLY A 147 -7.04 -11.89 -20.36
N MET A 148 -6.39 -10.82 -20.85
CA MET A 148 -5.01 -10.48 -20.44
C MET A 148 -4.93 -10.05 -18.97
N ILE A 149 -5.93 -9.30 -18.47
CA ILE A 149 -5.99 -8.91 -17.07
C ILE A 149 -6.21 -10.13 -16.18
N ALA A 150 -7.18 -10.99 -16.52
CA ALA A 150 -7.48 -12.20 -15.77
C ALA A 150 -6.30 -13.19 -15.78
N GLY A 151 -5.67 -13.40 -16.93
CA GLY A 151 -4.51 -14.28 -17.06
C GLY A 151 -3.28 -13.74 -16.32
N GLY A 152 -3.02 -12.43 -16.39
CA GLY A 152 -1.94 -11.80 -15.64
C GLY A 152 -2.15 -11.87 -14.12
N LEU A 153 -3.38 -11.62 -13.67
CA LEU A 153 -3.74 -11.70 -12.25
C LEU A 153 -3.63 -13.16 -11.75
N ALA A 154 -4.16 -14.12 -12.52
CA ALA A 154 -4.02 -15.54 -12.19
C ALA A 154 -2.54 -15.95 -12.11
N GLY A 155 -1.72 -15.56 -13.08
CA GLY A 155 -0.29 -15.84 -13.07
C GLY A 155 0.44 -15.26 -11.84
N LEU A 156 0.10 -14.03 -11.43
CA LEU A 156 0.64 -13.42 -10.22
C LEU A 156 0.20 -14.16 -8.95
N ILE A 157 -1.07 -14.56 -8.86
CA ILE A 157 -1.60 -15.30 -7.71
C ILE A 157 -0.93 -16.67 -7.62
N PHE A 158 -0.97 -17.46 -8.68
CA PHE A 158 -0.37 -18.81 -8.67
C PHE A 158 1.15 -18.77 -8.45
N GLY A 159 1.87 -17.85 -9.13
CA GLY A 159 3.31 -17.68 -8.94
C GLY A 159 3.65 -17.23 -7.52
N GLY A 160 2.89 -16.29 -6.97
CA GLY A 160 3.02 -15.83 -5.59
C GLY A 160 2.76 -16.94 -4.57
N GLU A 161 1.71 -17.77 -4.75
CA GLU A 161 1.44 -18.91 -3.88
C GLU A 161 2.53 -19.98 -3.92
N MET A 162 3.01 -20.32 -5.11
CA MET A 162 4.11 -21.30 -5.25
C MET A 162 5.38 -20.79 -4.57
N PHE A 163 5.75 -19.52 -4.82
CA PHE A 163 6.89 -18.89 -4.16
C PHE A 163 6.71 -18.92 -2.63
N LEU A 164 5.56 -18.48 -2.15
CA LEU A 164 5.26 -18.40 -0.73
C LEU A 164 5.32 -19.77 -0.04
N LYS A 165 4.67 -20.80 -0.62
CA LYS A 165 4.71 -22.17 -0.07
C LYS A 165 6.13 -22.71 0.03
N SER A 166 6.94 -22.52 -1.02
CA SER A 166 8.33 -23.00 -1.03
C SER A 166 9.22 -22.23 -0.05
N ALA A 167 9.11 -20.91 -0.05
CA ALA A 167 9.90 -20.04 0.84
C ALA A 167 9.55 -20.27 2.32
N THR A 168 8.27 -20.41 2.66
CA THR A 168 7.84 -20.69 4.04
C THR A 168 8.27 -22.08 4.50
N ALA A 169 8.21 -23.10 3.64
CA ALA A 169 8.70 -24.44 3.96
C ALA A 169 10.20 -24.42 4.31
N ILE A 170 11.02 -23.73 3.50
CA ILE A 170 12.45 -23.58 3.76
C ILE A 170 12.68 -22.82 5.07
N ALA A 171 11.98 -21.69 5.28
CA ALA A 171 12.13 -20.88 6.48
C ALA A 171 11.81 -21.69 7.77
N ARG A 172 10.76 -22.51 7.74
CA ARG A 172 10.42 -23.41 8.85
C ARG A 172 11.51 -24.45 9.12
N THR A 173 12.12 -25.01 8.08
CA THR A 173 13.24 -25.97 8.26
C THR A 173 14.48 -25.30 8.85
N LEU A 174 14.63 -23.99 8.66
CA LEU A 174 15.69 -23.18 9.27
C LEU A 174 15.35 -22.70 10.69
N GLY A 175 14.19 -23.08 11.24
CA GLY A 175 13.76 -22.72 12.60
C GLY A 175 13.27 -21.27 12.76
N ILE A 176 12.92 -20.59 11.66
CA ILE A 176 12.40 -19.22 11.69
C ILE A 176 10.98 -19.24 12.26
N SER A 177 10.67 -18.31 13.17
CA SER A 177 9.36 -18.23 13.81
C SER A 177 8.24 -17.89 12.84
N GLU A 178 7.02 -18.36 13.12
CA GLU A 178 5.83 -18.09 12.28
C GLU A 178 5.55 -16.59 12.15
N SER A 179 5.81 -15.80 13.20
CA SER A 179 5.64 -14.34 13.17
C SER A 179 6.62 -13.67 12.19
N VAL A 180 7.89 -14.08 12.18
CA VAL A 180 8.89 -13.58 11.24
C VAL A 180 8.55 -14.00 9.83
N ILE A 181 8.12 -15.25 9.62
CA ILE A 181 7.63 -15.72 8.31
C ILE A 181 6.45 -14.86 7.84
N ALA A 182 5.50 -14.57 8.73
CA ALA A 182 4.32 -13.78 8.39
C ALA A 182 4.69 -12.34 7.98
N ILE A 183 5.54 -11.67 8.77
CA ILE A 183 5.97 -10.28 8.50
C ILE A 183 6.82 -10.17 7.22
N THR A 184 7.60 -11.19 6.90
CA THR A 184 8.57 -11.13 5.80
C THR A 184 8.05 -11.81 4.54
N LEU A 185 7.96 -13.13 4.55
CA LEU A 185 7.66 -13.94 3.36
C LEU A 185 6.20 -13.86 2.96
N VAL A 186 5.27 -14.01 3.93
CA VAL A 186 3.82 -13.95 3.63
C VAL A 186 3.45 -12.55 3.19
N ALA A 187 3.89 -11.53 3.91
CA ALA A 187 3.64 -10.15 3.59
C ALA A 187 4.24 -9.72 2.25
N GLY A 188 5.51 -10.07 1.99
CA GLY A 188 6.17 -9.81 0.71
C GLY A 188 5.46 -10.52 -0.45
N GLY A 189 5.14 -11.81 -0.27
CA GLY A 189 4.44 -12.62 -1.28
C GLY A 189 3.06 -12.08 -1.63
N THR A 190 2.28 -11.66 -0.62
CA THR A 190 0.95 -11.06 -0.85
C THR A 190 1.03 -9.67 -1.47
N SER A 191 2.16 -8.97 -1.35
CA SER A 191 2.39 -7.63 -1.94
C SER A 191 3.09 -7.68 -3.31
N LEU A 192 3.37 -8.86 -3.88
CA LEU A 192 3.92 -8.99 -5.24
C LEU A 192 3.01 -8.37 -6.32
N PRO A 193 1.67 -8.53 -6.28
CA PRO A 193 0.77 -7.87 -7.23
C PRO A 193 0.88 -6.34 -7.16
N GLU A 194 0.98 -5.78 -5.95
CA GLU A 194 1.16 -4.34 -5.72
C GLU A 194 2.50 -3.86 -6.27
N LEU A 195 3.57 -4.62 -6.07
CA LEU A 195 4.89 -4.34 -6.64
C LEU A 195 4.81 -4.31 -8.17
N ALA A 196 4.27 -5.36 -8.77
CA ALA A 196 4.14 -5.47 -10.23
C ALA A 196 3.31 -4.32 -10.81
N SER A 197 2.14 -4.03 -10.22
CA SER A 197 1.26 -2.94 -10.68
C SER A 197 1.90 -1.56 -10.53
N SER A 198 2.63 -1.32 -9.45
CA SER A 198 3.32 -0.06 -9.19
C SER A 198 4.49 0.16 -10.16
N VAL A 199 5.33 -0.87 -10.38
CA VAL A 199 6.45 -0.80 -11.33
C VAL A 199 5.93 -0.60 -12.76
N VAL A 200 4.91 -1.35 -13.19
CA VAL A 200 4.32 -1.18 -14.53
C VAL A 200 3.70 0.20 -14.70
N SER A 201 3.01 0.73 -13.69
CA SER A 201 2.44 2.08 -13.72
C SER A 201 3.53 3.13 -13.86
N LEU A 202 4.63 2.97 -13.13
CA LEU A 202 5.79 3.86 -13.19
C LEU A 202 6.47 3.82 -14.57
N LEU A 203 6.70 2.64 -15.14
CA LEU A 203 7.28 2.47 -16.47
C LEU A 203 6.41 3.09 -17.56
N LYS A 204 5.08 3.09 -17.38
CA LYS A 204 4.12 3.80 -18.25
C LYS A 204 4.05 5.31 -17.99
N GLY A 205 4.92 5.87 -17.15
CA GLY A 205 4.95 7.30 -16.84
C GLY A 205 3.88 7.77 -15.84
N LYS A 206 3.17 6.84 -15.17
CA LYS A 206 2.09 7.14 -14.24
C LYS A 206 2.56 6.98 -12.78
N ALA A 207 3.57 7.77 -12.38
CA ALA A 207 4.16 7.71 -11.03
C ALA A 207 3.14 7.94 -9.91
N GLU A 208 2.15 8.81 -10.15
CA GLU A 208 1.05 9.08 -9.20
C GLU A 208 0.23 7.82 -8.91
N MET A 209 -0.04 6.99 -9.92
CA MET A 209 -0.77 5.73 -9.73
C MET A 209 0.05 4.73 -8.90
N ALA A 210 1.36 4.67 -9.09
CA ALA A 210 2.23 3.80 -8.31
C ALA A 210 2.21 4.20 -6.82
N LEU A 211 2.35 5.48 -6.52
CA LEU A 211 2.29 6.00 -5.16
C LEU A 211 0.91 5.81 -4.52
N GLY A 212 -0.16 6.15 -5.25
CA GLY A 212 -1.54 5.98 -4.79
C GLY A 212 -1.88 4.51 -4.50
N ASN A 213 -1.37 3.58 -5.31
CA ASN A 213 -1.52 2.14 -5.10
C ASN A 213 -0.91 1.72 -3.76
N VAL A 214 0.32 2.11 -3.48
CA VAL A 214 1.03 1.77 -2.24
C VAL A 214 0.34 2.38 -1.01
N ILE A 215 0.05 3.68 -1.02
CA ILE A 215 -0.59 4.34 0.13
C ILE A 215 -2.01 3.79 0.33
N GLY A 216 -2.77 3.60 -0.75
CA GLY A 216 -4.11 3.03 -0.70
C GLY A 216 -4.13 1.61 -0.14
N SER A 217 -3.19 0.77 -0.55
CA SER A 217 -3.02 -0.59 -0.02
C SER A 217 -2.69 -0.57 1.47
N ASN A 218 -1.81 0.33 1.92
CA ASN A 218 -1.46 0.46 3.34
C ASN A 218 -2.67 0.86 4.20
N ILE A 219 -3.45 1.84 3.75
CA ILE A 219 -4.68 2.25 4.44
C ILE A 219 -5.68 1.09 4.47
N ALA A 220 -5.87 0.40 3.35
CA ALA A 220 -6.78 -0.74 3.28
C ALA A 220 -6.31 -1.92 4.15
N ASN A 221 -5.02 -2.22 4.18
CA ASN A 221 -4.46 -3.25 5.03
C ASN A 221 -4.75 -2.98 6.51
N ILE A 222 -4.50 -1.77 6.97
CA ILE A 222 -4.73 -1.39 8.37
C ILE A 222 -6.23 -1.30 8.66
N LEU A 223 -6.96 -0.43 7.99
CA LEU A 223 -8.33 -0.11 8.40
C LEU A 223 -9.35 -1.15 7.95
N LEU A 224 -9.22 -1.70 6.75
CA LEU A 224 -10.18 -2.67 6.21
C LEU A 224 -9.82 -4.09 6.62
N ILE A 225 -8.60 -4.55 6.33
CA ILE A 225 -8.24 -5.96 6.53
C ILE A 225 -8.16 -6.32 8.01
N LEU A 226 -7.42 -5.56 8.81
CA LEU A 226 -7.41 -5.79 10.27
C LEU A 226 -8.78 -5.51 10.89
N GLY A 227 -9.50 -4.48 10.41
CA GLY A 227 -10.84 -4.17 10.88
C GLY A 227 -11.80 -5.36 10.71
N ILE A 228 -11.83 -5.98 9.52
CA ILE A 228 -12.63 -7.19 9.26
C ILE A 228 -12.13 -8.34 10.15
N SER A 229 -10.82 -8.59 10.16
CA SER A 229 -10.21 -9.70 10.90
C SER A 229 -10.53 -9.64 12.39
N ALA A 230 -10.34 -8.46 13.02
CA ALA A 230 -10.61 -8.26 14.44
C ALA A 230 -12.12 -8.32 14.79
N THR A 231 -12.99 -7.92 13.86
CA THR A 231 -14.45 -8.04 14.05
C THR A 231 -14.89 -9.50 14.04
N ILE A 232 -14.30 -10.35 13.18
CA ILE A 232 -14.59 -11.79 13.12
C ILE A 232 -14.02 -12.47 14.35
N HIS A 233 -12.73 -12.31 14.61
CA HIS A 233 -12.03 -12.91 15.72
C HIS A 233 -11.08 -11.89 16.37
N PRO A 234 -11.16 -11.64 17.70
CA PRO A 234 -10.20 -10.77 18.38
C PRO A 234 -8.79 -11.28 18.19
N LEU A 235 -7.88 -10.36 17.81
CA LEU A 235 -6.51 -10.69 17.48
C LEU A 235 -5.58 -10.37 18.64
N THR A 236 -4.76 -11.32 19.03
CA THR A 236 -3.68 -11.14 20.01
C THR A 236 -2.38 -10.86 19.27
N MET A 237 -1.51 -10.04 19.87
CA MET A 237 -0.25 -9.64 19.21
C MET A 237 0.71 -10.81 19.00
N GLY A 238 0.61 -11.88 19.82
CA GLY A 238 1.45 -13.08 19.68
C GLY A 238 2.93 -12.76 19.64
N GLY A 239 3.60 -13.15 18.55
CA GLY A 239 5.00 -12.83 18.30
C GLY A 239 5.24 -11.49 17.57
N ILE A 240 4.19 -10.73 17.26
CA ILE A 240 4.32 -9.39 16.70
C ILE A 240 4.59 -8.40 17.82
N THR A 241 5.68 -7.66 17.73
CA THR A 241 6.16 -6.78 18.79
C THR A 241 5.77 -5.32 18.55
N LEU A 242 5.83 -4.50 19.60
CA LEU A 242 5.69 -3.05 19.46
C LEU A 242 6.72 -2.47 18.50
N THR A 243 7.92 -3.06 18.42
CA THR A 243 8.96 -2.65 17.46
C THR A 243 8.46 -2.74 16.03
N ASP A 244 7.74 -3.82 15.67
CA ASP A 244 7.20 -4.01 14.32
C ASP A 244 6.16 -2.95 13.97
N ILE A 245 5.30 -2.62 14.93
CA ILE A 245 4.31 -1.54 14.79
C ILE A 245 4.99 -0.18 14.65
N LEU A 246 6.03 0.08 15.45
CA LEU A 246 6.81 1.32 15.35
C LEU A 246 7.53 1.45 14.00
N VAL A 247 7.98 0.32 13.40
CA VAL A 247 8.56 0.32 12.06
C VAL A 247 7.51 0.69 11.00
N VAL A 248 6.24 0.27 11.14
CA VAL A 248 5.14 0.74 10.27
C VAL A 248 4.94 2.24 10.40
N VAL A 249 4.89 2.77 11.63
CA VAL A 249 4.76 4.22 11.88
C VAL A 249 5.95 4.97 11.32
N LEU A 250 7.17 4.47 11.56
CA LEU A 250 8.40 5.05 11.04
C LEU A 250 8.41 5.08 9.50
N SER A 251 7.95 4.01 8.84
CA SER A 251 7.87 3.97 7.38
C SER A 251 6.95 5.06 6.83
N SER A 252 5.78 5.24 7.45
CA SER A 252 4.83 6.30 7.09
C SER A 252 5.38 7.70 7.40
N LEU A 253 6.08 7.86 8.52
CA LEU A 253 6.74 9.12 8.90
C LEU A 253 7.86 9.48 7.92
N LEU A 254 8.72 8.53 7.56
CA LEU A 254 9.79 8.75 6.59
C LEU A 254 9.24 9.13 5.21
N LEU A 255 8.16 8.47 4.76
CA LEU A 255 7.47 8.86 3.53
C LEU A 255 6.90 10.28 3.63
N PHE A 256 6.30 10.62 4.77
CA PHE A 256 5.80 11.98 5.04
C PHE A 256 6.94 13.01 5.03
N MET A 257 8.06 12.73 5.71
CA MET A 257 9.23 13.60 5.73
C MET A 257 9.81 13.77 4.32
N ALA A 258 9.98 12.70 3.56
CA ALA A 258 10.47 12.75 2.18
C ALA A 258 9.60 13.65 1.28
N ALA A 259 8.28 13.68 1.53
CA ALA A 259 7.36 14.55 0.80
C ALA A 259 7.57 16.05 1.06
N PHE A 260 8.14 16.43 2.23
CA PHE A 260 8.32 17.83 2.63
C PHE A 260 9.77 18.29 2.63
N THR A 261 10.75 17.40 2.81
CA THR A 261 12.14 17.76 3.11
C THR A 261 12.90 18.24 1.89
N PHE A 262 12.59 17.74 0.69
CA PHE A 262 13.31 18.14 -0.52
C PHE A 262 12.49 19.06 -1.40
N ARG A 263 13.12 20.16 -1.79
CA ARG A 263 12.59 21.30 -2.58
C ARG A 263 11.90 20.89 -3.90
N SER A 264 12.08 19.65 -4.35
CA SER A 264 11.59 19.13 -5.63
C SER A 264 10.25 18.36 -5.54
N LYS A 265 9.69 18.10 -4.35
CA LYS A 265 8.48 17.28 -4.17
C LYS A 265 8.55 15.96 -4.93
N LYS A 266 9.69 15.29 -4.82
CA LYS A 266 10.00 14.02 -5.48
C LYS A 266 10.62 13.09 -4.46
N LEU A 267 10.29 11.82 -4.53
CA LEU A 267 11.05 10.77 -3.89
C LEU A 267 12.17 10.38 -4.85
N ASP A 268 13.41 10.74 -4.53
CA ASP A 268 14.56 10.52 -5.38
C ASP A 268 15.17 9.12 -5.21
N ARG A 269 16.04 8.72 -6.16
CA ARG A 269 16.73 7.40 -6.13
C ARG A 269 17.47 7.13 -4.83
N TRP A 270 18.06 8.12 -4.26
CA TRP A 270 18.83 8.10 -3.04
C TRP A 270 17.95 7.82 -1.78
N GLU A 271 16.74 8.41 -1.73
CA GLU A 271 15.76 8.06 -0.70
C GLU A 271 15.22 6.65 -0.89
N GLY A 272 15.03 6.23 -2.15
CA GLY A 272 14.70 4.85 -2.48
C GLY A 272 15.77 3.84 -2.02
N ALA A 273 17.05 4.18 -2.18
CA ALA A 273 18.15 3.33 -1.67
C ALA A 273 18.15 3.26 -0.13
N ILE A 274 17.88 4.38 0.55
CA ILE A 274 17.74 4.41 2.01
C ILE A 274 16.57 3.54 2.46
N PHE A 275 15.42 3.61 1.81
CA PHE A 275 14.25 2.78 2.15
C PHE A 275 14.60 1.28 2.06
N LEU A 276 15.26 0.86 0.98
CA LEU A 276 15.70 -0.53 0.85
C LEU A 276 16.73 -0.93 1.91
N ALA A 277 17.68 -0.05 2.23
CA ALA A 277 18.68 -0.33 3.27
C ALA A 277 18.02 -0.49 4.66
N ILE A 278 17.02 0.34 4.99
CA ILE A 278 16.23 0.21 6.23
C ILE A 278 15.49 -1.13 6.25
N TYR A 279 14.88 -1.53 5.12
CA TYR A 279 14.21 -2.83 5.04
C TYR A 279 15.17 -3.99 5.27
N ILE A 280 16.33 -3.98 4.64
CA ILE A 280 17.36 -5.03 4.83
C ILE A 280 17.82 -5.08 6.30
N ALA A 281 18.05 -3.91 6.93
CA ALA A 281 18.42 -3.84 8.32
C ALA A 281 17.31 -4.39 9.23
N TYR A 282 16.04 -4.10 8.92
CA TYR A 282 14.89 -4.63 9.65
C TYR A 282 14.78 -6.15 9.52
N ILE A 283 14.93 -6.71 8.31
CA ILE A 283 14.94 -8.17 8.11
C ILE A 283 16.08 -8.82 8.90
N TRP A 284 17.26 -8.22 8.86
CA TRP A 284 18.41 -8.73 9.63
C TRP A 284 18.13 -8.74 11.15
N TYR A 285 17.47 -7.69 11.65
CA TYR A 285 17.03 -7.62 13.05
C TYR A 285 16.03 -8.72 13.40
N LEU A 286 15.06 -9.02 12.52
CA LEU A 286 14.03 -10.04 12.77
C LEU A 286 14.56 -11.47 12.79
N VAL A 287 15.58 -11.76 11.99
CA VAL A 287 16.14 -13.13 11.83
C VAL A 287 17.19 -13.43 12.90
N ARG A 288 17.70 -12.41 13.58
CA ARG A 288 18.72 -12.56 14.63
C ARG A 288 18.11 -12.89 15.98
#